data_a3423883f7bec258c361c1e65f8119e3
#
_entry.id   a3423883f7bec258c361c1e65f8119e3
#
_cell.length_a   1.000
_cell.length_b   1.000
_cell.length_c   1.000
_cell.angle_alpha   90.00
_cell.angle_beta   90.00
_cell.angle_gamma   90.00
#
_symmetry.space_group_name_H-M   'P 1'
#
loop_
_entity.id
_entity.type
_entity.pdbx_description
1 polymer ?
#
loop_
_entity_poly.entity_id
_entity_poly.type
_entity_poly.pdbx_seq_one_letter_code
_entity_poly.pdbx_strand_id
1 'polypeptide(L)'
;MKLRLLLFLALPALTAICFAKANGAWLQKVPAADRNRVDPYLGQPEAIAAGQNLFHENCAECHGANAKGKGSRPCLRSERIKGATDGDLAWLLKNGEVYKGMPRWAGLPEDERWQIIAYIRSLNTPTSEGCQ
;
A
#
# COMPACT_ATOMS: atom_id res chain seq x y z
N MET A 1 21.15 -42.87 48.97
CA MET A 1 20.31 -42.74 47.75
C MET A 1 20.12 -41.25 47.44
N LYS A 2 20.82 -40.73 46.43
CA LYS A 2 20.73 -39.31 46.06
C LYS A 2 19.96 -39.21 44.76
N LEU A 3 18.70 -38.79 44.86
CA LEU A 3 17.80 -38.59 43.74
C LEU A 3 18.21 -37.31 42.97
N ARG A 4 18.78 -37.45 41.78
CA ARG A 4 19.12 -36.32 40.90
C ARG A 4 17.88 -35.93 40.12
N LEU A 5 17.28 -34.84 40.57
CA LEU A 5 16.18 -34.19 39.83
C LEU A 5 16.75 -33.48 38.60
N LEU A 6 16.58 -34.08 37.44
CA LEU A 6 16.91 -33.46 36.14
C LEU A 6 15.79 -32.48 35.80
N LEU A 7 16.08 -31.18 36.00
CA LEU A 7 15.24 -30.12 35.48
C LEU A 7 15.42 -30.02 33.95
N PHE A 8 14.45 -30.54 33.23
CA PHE A 8 14.32 -30.24 31.80
C PHE A 8 13.83 -28.79 31.66
N LEU A 9 14.75 -27.87 31.40
CA LEU A 9 14.39 -26.54 30.89
C LEU A 9 13.85 -26.72 29.46
N ALA A 10 12.53 -26.79 29.35
CA ALA A 10 11.87 -26.67 28.07
C ALA A 10 12.04 -25.20 27.59
N LEU A 11 12.97 -24.99 26.67
CA LEU A 11 13.10 -23.74 25.94
C LEU A 11 11.83 -23.59 25.08
N PRO A 12 11.01 -22.54 25.27
CA PRO A 12 9.94 -22.29 24.32
C PRO A 12 10.61 -21.91 22.99
N ALA A 13 10.51 -22.78 22.00
CA ALA A 13 10.83 -22.45 20.65
C ALA A 13 9.95 -21.26 20.23
N LEU A 14 10.53 -20.08 20.23
CA LEU A 14 9.92 -18.87 19.72
C LEU A 14 9.77 -19.06 18.22
N THR A 15 8.68 -19.68 17.81
CA THR A 15 8.25 -19.71 16.42
C THR A 15 7.88 -18.29 16.08
N ALA A 16 8.87 -17.52 15.62
CA ALA A 16 8.64 -16.29 14.92
C ALA A 16 7.80 -16.62 13.69
N ILE A 17 6.50 -16.49 13.85
CA ILE A 17 5.56 -16.57 12.74
C ILE A 17 5.91 -15.40 11.85
N CYS A 18 6.69 -15.70 10.84
CA CYS A 18 6.92 -14.83 9.72
C CYS A 18 5.58 -14.58 9.01
N PHE A 19 4.77 -13.72 9.54
CA PHE A 19 3.75 -13.00 8.78
C PHE A 19 4.43 -12.01 7.83
N ALA A 20 5.48 -12.46 7.22
CA ALA A 20 6.09 -11.76 6.16
C ALA A 20 5.19 -11.93 4.95
N LYS A 21 4.07 -11.20 4.79
CA LYS A 21 4.51 -10.23 4.05
C LYS A 21 4.58 -10.22 2.63
N ALA A 22 3.79 -10.91 2.00
CA ALA A 22 3.70 -10.81 0.55
C ALA A 22 3.38 -9.38 0.03
N ASN A 23 2.98 -8.47 0.89
CA ASN A 23 2.23 -7.31 0.46
C ASN A 23 2.87 -5.93 0.71
N GLY A 24 4.13 -5.85 0.98
CA GLY A 24 4.84 -4.59 1.23
C GLY A 24 6.27 -4.59 0.73
N ALA A 25 6.72 -5.63 0.04
CA ALA A 25 8.10 -5.75 -0.44
C ALA A 25 8.50 -4.63 -1.43
N TRP A 26 7.53 -4.05 -2.13
CA TRP A 26 7.77 -2.91 -3.00
C TRP A 26 8.25 -1.67 -2.23
N LEU A 27 7.83 -1.48 -0.98
CA LEU A 27 8.30 -0.36 -0.14
C LEU A 27 9.82 -0.36 0.06
N GLN A 28 10.44 -1.54 0.10
CA GLN A 28 11.88 -1.67 0.23
C GLN A 28 12.64 -1.29 -1.04
N LYS A 29 11.96 -1.24 -2.17
CA LYS A 29 12.53 -0.89 -3.48
C LYS A 29 12.50 0.61 -3.74
N VAL A 30 11.75 1.39 -2.94
CA VAL A 30 11.59 2.82 -3.17
C VAL A 30 12.85 3.56 -2.76
N PRO A 31 13.51 4.28 -3.69
CA PRO A 31 14.66 5.11 -3.36
C PRO A 31 14.31 6.19 -2.35
N ALA A 32 15.25 6.58 -1.49
CA ALA A 32 15.03 7.60 -0.48
C ALA A 32 14.62 8.96 -1.09
N ALA A 33 15.17 9.30 -2.25
CA ALA A 33 14.82 10.52 -2.96
C ALA A 33 13.35 10.55 -3.41
N ASP A 34 12.82 9.39 -3.86
CA ASP A 34 11.41 9.28 -4.23
C ASP A 34 10.50 9.30 -2.99
N ARG A 35 10.89 8.59 -1.93
CA ARG A 35 10.12 8.50 -0.69
C ARG A 35 9.83 9.84 -0.04
N ASN A 36 10.75 10.78 -0.14
CA ASN A 36 10.64 12.12 0.45
C ASN A 36 9.78 13.09 -0.37
N ARG A 37 9.26 12.65 -1.51
CA ARG A 37 8.39 13.49 -2.34
C ARG A 37 7.00 13.60 -1.70
N VAL A 38 6.43 14.79 -1.75
CA VAL A 38 5.10 15.09 -1.24
C VAL A 38 4.17 15.35 -2.43
N ASP A 39 2.93 14.91 -2.32
CA ASP A 39 1.92 15.14 -3.34
C ASP A 39 1.57 16.65 -3.41
N PRO A 40 1.82 17.32 -4.54
CA PRO A 40 1.53 18.75 -4.70
C PRO A 40 0.02 19.05 -4.73
N TYR A 41 -0.82 18.05 -4.91
CA TYR A 41 -2.28 18.17 -5.05
C TYR A 41 -3.05 17.70 -3.81
N LEU A 42 -2.35 17.35 -2.74
CA LEU A 42 -2.98 16.82 -1.53
C LEU A 42 -4.01 17.83 -0.96
N GLY A 43 -5.24 17.34 -0.76
CA GLY A 43 -6.33 18.15 -0.20
C GLY A 43 -6.97 19.17 -1.16
N GLN A 44 -6.56 19.22 -2.43
CA GLN A 44 -7.17 20.10 -3.43
C GLN A 44 -8.40 19.45 -4.06
N PRO A 45 -9.62 20.02 -3.91
CA PRO A 45 -10.85 19.38 -4.36
C PRO A 45 -10.89 19.06 -5.86
N GLU A 46 -10.37 19.98 -6.69
CA GLU A 46 -10.35 19.82 -8.14
C GLU A 46 -9.42 18.68 -8.56
N ALA A 47 -8.26 18.57 -7.93
CA ALA A 47 -7.30 17.51 -8.18
C ALA A 47 -7.82 16.16 -7.70
N ILE A 48 -8.52 16.13 -6.56
CA ILE A 48 -9.18 14.92 -6.04
C ILE A 48 -10.27 14.45 -7.01
N ALA A 49 -11.09 15.36 -7.55
CA ALA A 49 -12.12 15.03 -8.53
C ALA A 49 -11.53 14.49 -9.85
N ALA A 50 -10.46 15.11 -10.35
CA ALA A 50 -9.72 14.65 -11.51
C ALA A 50 -9.11 13.26 -11.24
N GLY A 51 -8.47 13.09 -10.10
CA GLY A 51 -7.89 11.81 -9.66
C GLY A 51 -8.93 10.70 -9.50
N GLN A 52 -10.15 11.03 -9.07
CA GLN A 52 -11.26 10.08 -9.02
C GLN A 52 -11.61 9.55 -10.41
N ASN A 53 -11.72 10.42 -11.41
CA ASN A 53 -12.01 10.02 -12.78
C ASN A 53 -10.89 9.12 -13.33
N LEU A 54 -9.64 9.56 -13.19
CA LEU A 54 -8.46 8.78 -13.60
C LEU A 54 -8.38 7.41 -12.90
N PHE A 55 -8.74 7.37 -11.63
CA PHE A 55 -8.80 6.11 -10.86
C PHE A 55 -9.87 5.17 -11.43
N HIS A 56 -11.06 5.69 -11.73
CA HIS A 56 -12.14 4.89 -12.32
C HIS A 56 -11.76 4.33 -13.68
N GLU A 57 -11.09 5.10 -14.51
CA GLU A 57 -10.64 4.69 -15.83
C GLU A 57 -9.53 3.64 -15.81
N ASN A 58 -8.58 3.78 -14.89
CA ASN A 58 -7.33 3.03 -14.95
C ASN A 58 -7.13 1.99 -13.82
N CYS A 59 -7.80 2.15 -12.67
CA CYS A 59 -7.49 1.39 -11.46
C CYS A 59 -8.68 0.57 -10.94
N ALA A 60 -9.91 1.08 -11.11
CA ALA A 60 -11.11 0.52 -10.50
C ALA A 60 -11.45 -0.89 -10.97
N GLU A 61 -11.06 -1.28 -12.18
CA GLU A 61 -11.25 -2.65 -12.66
C GLU A 61 -10.63 -3.69 -11.71
N CYS A 62 -9.45 -3.41 -11.21
CA CYS A 62 -8.74 -4.28 -10.27
C CYS A 62 -9.00 -3.93 -8.80
N HIS A 63 -8.99 -2.64 -8.46
CA HIS A 63 -9.03 -2.21 -7.05
C HIS A 63 -10.45 -1.92 -6.53
N GLY A 64 -11.48 -2.11 -7.38
CA GLY A 64 -12.87 -1.78 -7.05
C GLY A 64 -13.16 -0.28 -7.17
N ALA A 65 -14.40 0.08 -7.50
CA ALA A 65 -14.80 1.48 -7.70
C ALA A 65 -14.61 2.35 -6.45
N ASN A 66 -14.65 1.75 -5.26
CA ASN A 66 -14.45 2.42 -3.98
C ASN A 66 -13.06 2.13 -3.36
N ALA A 67 -12.13 1.60 -4.14
CA ALA A 67 -10.77 1.26 -3.73
C ALA A 67 -10.66 0.22 -2.59
N LYS A 68 -11.71 -0.56 -2.33
CA LYS A 68 -11.75 -1.61 -1.30
C LYS A 68 -11.16 -2.95 -1.77
N GLY A 69 -10.63 -3.01 -2.97
CA GLY A 69 -10.14 -4.23 -3.59
C GLY A 69 -11.22 -5.01 -4.33
N LYS A 70 -10.81 -6.03 -5.08
CA LYS A 70 -11.71 -6.93 -5.82
C LYS A 70 -11.07 -8.31 -5.92
N GLY A 71 -11.69 -9.33 -5.32
CA GLY A 71 -11.11 -10.67 -5.26
C GLY A 71 -9.75 -10.66 -4.55
N SER A 72 -8.70 -11.15 -5.20
CA SER A 72 -7.33 -11.14 -4.67
C SER A 72 -6.59 -9.81 -4.82
N ARG A 73 -7.22 -8.82 -5.46
CA ARG A 73 -6.59 -7.50 -5.68
C ARG A 73 -6.65 -6.66 -4.42
N PRO A 74 -5.55 -5.93 -4.09
CA PRO A 74 -5.44 -5.28 -2.79
C PRO A 74 -6.42 -4.13 -2.62
N CYS A 75 -6.92 -4.02 -1.39
CA CYS A 75 -7.62 -2.85 -0.90
C CYS A 75 -6.64 -1.68 -0.71
N LEU A 76 -6.96 -0.53 -1.29
CA LEU A 76 -6.17 0.69 -1.19
C LEU A 76 -6.55 1.56 0.02
N ARG A 77 -7.45 1.07 0.87
CA ARG A 77 -7.81 1.68 2.17
C ARG A 77 -7.16 0.96 3.35
N SER A 78 -6.12 0.18 3.09
CA SER A 78 -5.41 -0.58 4.11
C SER A 78 -4.44 0.30 4.90
N GLU A 79 -4.13 -0.10 6.13
CA GLU A 79 -3.14 0.57 6.98
C GLU A 79 -1.77 0.70 6.30
N ARG A 80 -1.43 -0.24 5.42
CA ARG A 80 -0.20 -0.15 4.62
C ARG A 80 -0.21 1.02 3.65
N ILE A 81 -1.32 1.26 2.97
CA ILE A 81 -1.46 2.39 2.04
C ILE A 81 -1.54 3.70 2.81
N LYS A 82 -2.21 3.71 3.96
CA LYS A 82 -2.22 4.87 4.86
C LYS A 82 -0.82 5.21 5.37
N GLY A 83 -0.03 4.20 5.73
CA GLY A 83 1.32 4.37 6.26
C GLY A 83 2.42 4.58 5.22
N ALA A 84 2.16 4.33 3.94
CA ALA A 84 3.10 4.65 2.86
C ALA A 84 3.16 6.16 2.65
N THR A 85 4.34 6.71 2.30
CA THR A 85 4.44 8.13 1.93
C THR A 85 3.83 8.39 0.56
N ASP A 86 3.56 9.64 0.24
CA ASP A 86 3.06 10.00 -1.11
C ASP A 86 4.09 9.62 -2.18
N GLY A 87 5.37 9.84 -1.88
CA GLY A 87 6.46 9.44 -2.76
C GLY A 87 6.57 7.92 -2.95
N ASP A 88 6.29 7.12 -1.90
CA ASP A 88 6.20 5.66 -2.02
C ASP A 88 5.11 5.28 -3.03
N LEU A 89 3.93 5.89 -2.94
CA LEU A 89 2.81 5.63 -3.85
C LEU A 89 3.11 6.10 -5.27
N ALA A 90 3.73 7.27 -5.43
CA ALA A 90 4.13 7.79 -6.73
C ALA A 90 5.14 6.86 -7.42
N TRP A 91 6.11 6.37 -6.67
CA TRP A 91 7.06 5.38 -7.18
C TRP A 91 6.36 4.09 -7.60
N LEU A 92 5.44 3.58 -6.76
CA LEU A 92 4.68 2.37 -7.06
C LEU A 92 3.82 2.53 -8.32
N LEU A 93 3.11 3.64 -8.48
CA LEU A 93 2.33 3.91 -9.70
C LEU A 93 3.24 3.93 -10.93
N LYS A 94 4.35 4.65 -10.87
CA LYS A 94 5.29 4.73 -12.00
C LYS A 94 5.86 3.37 -12.39
N ASN A 95 6.28 2.56 -11.41
CA ASN A 95 7.04 1.32 -11.66
C ASN A 95 6.16 0.07 -11.67
N GLY A 96 4.98 0.10 -11.05
CA GLY A 96 4.11 -1.07 -10.89
C GLY A 96 4.68 -2.17 -9.99
N GLU A 97 3.94 -3.22 -9.83
CA GLU A 97 4.38 -4.53 -9.34
C GLU A 97 4.01 -5.61 -10.37
N VAL A 98 4.69 -5.58 -11.51
CA VAL A 98 4.33 -6.37 -12.70
C VAL A 98 4.20 -7.86 -12.38
N TYR A 99 5.11 -8.42 -11.56
CA TYR A 99 5.06 -9.83 -11.15
C TYR A 99 3.83 -10.18 -10.28
N LYS A 100 3.16 -9.18 -9.71
CA LYS A 100 1.91 -9.33 -8.97
C LYS A 100 0.69 -8.87 -9.78
N GLY A 101 0.90 -8.55 -11.05
CA GLY A 101 -0.14 -8.14 -11.98
C GLY A 101 -0.57 -6.68 -11.89
N MET A 102 0.22 -5.81 -11.23
CA MET A 102 0.02 -4.37 -11.28
C MET A 102 0.89 -3.77 -12.39
N PRO A 103 0.31 -3.20 -13.44
CA PRO A 103 1.09 -2.62 -14.54
C PRO A 103 1.83 -1.36 -14.12
N ARG A 104 2.79 -0.95 -14.96
CA ARG A 104 3.47 0.33 -14.83
C ARG A 104 2.60 1.43 -15.43
N TRP A 105 2.40 2.49 -14.66
CA TRP A 105 1.65 3.67 -15.11
C TRP A 105 2.57 4.83 -15.50
N ALA A 106 3.80 4.53 -15.90
CA ALA A 106 4.76 5.55 -16.37
C ALA A 106 4.28 6.29 -17.63
N GLY A 107 3.34 5.72 -18.39
CA GLY A 107 2.71 6.36 -19.55
C GLY A 107 1.70 7.44 -19.19
N LEU A 108 1.13 7.45 -17.99
CA LEU A 108 0.35 8.58 -17.50
C LEU A 108 1.28 9.76 -17.17
N PRO A 109 0.89 11.00 -17.48
CA PRO A 109 1.57 12.19 -17.00
C PRO A 109 1.81 12.16 -15.49
N GLU A 110 2.87 12.79 -15.02
CA GLU A 110 3.22 12.75 -13.60
C GLU A 110 2.18 13.41 -12.71
N ASP A 111 1.63 14.54 -13.15
CA ASP A 111 0.55 15.26 -12.48
C ASP A 111 -0.73 14.43 -12.37
N GLU A 112 -1.09 13.65 -13.39
CA GLU A 112 -2.23 12.72 -13.32
C GLU A 112 -2.00 11.60 -12.28
N ARG A 113 -0.78 11.08 -12.19
CA ARG A 113 -0.44 10.11 -11.14
C ARG A 113 -0.54 10.71 -9.74
N TRP A 114 -0.13 11.97 -9.55
CA TRP A 114 -0.31 12.67 -8.30
C TRP A 114 -1.78 12.92 -7.96
N GLN A 115 -2.60 13.29 -8.93
CA GLN A 115 -4.06 13.44 -8.73
C GLN A 115 -4.71 12.12 -8.29
N ILE A 116 -4.29 10.98 -8.87
CA ILE A 116 -4.75 9.65 -8.41
C ILE A 116 -4.37 9.43 -6.94
N ILE A 117 -3.16 9.81 -6.53
CA ILE A 117 -2.71 9.67 -5.14
C ILE A 117 -3.53 10.58 -4.23
N ALA A 118 -3.76 11.84 -4.61
CA ALA A 118 -4.61 12.77 -3.86
C ALA A 118 -6.03 12.18 -3.65
N TYR A 119 -6.61 11.55 -4.67
CA TYR A 119 -7.88 10.84 -4.54
C TYR A 119 -7.79 9.65 -3.56
N ILE A 120 -6.79 8.80 -3.67
CA ILE A 120 -6.59 7.67 -2.75
C ILE A 120 -6.42 8.18 -1.31
N ARG A 121 -5.71 9.27 -1.09
CA ARG A 121 -5.56 9.92 0.22
C ARG A 121 -6.89 10.43 0.76
N SER A 122 -7.73 11.01 -0.06
CA SER A 122 -9.06 11.49 0.34
C SER A 122 -9.97 10.35 0.83
N LEU A 123 -9.77 9.14 0.34
CA LEU A 123 -10.49 7.94 0.78
C LEU A 123 -9.98 7.37 2.12
N ASN A 124 -8.81 7.77 2.56
CA ASN A 124 -8.09 7.22 3.71
C ASN A 124 -8.07 8.18 4.91
N THR A 125 -9.20 8.80 5.20
CA THR A 125 -9.36 9.61 6.42
C THR A 125 -9.41 8.72 7.67
N PRO A 126 -9.11 9.25 8.87
CA PRO A 126 -9.16 8.47 10.13
C PRO A 126 -10.53 7.84 10.40
N THR A 127 -11.60 8.44 9.90
CA THR A 127 -12.99 7.98 10.06
C THR A 127 -13.48 7.13 8.88
N SER A 128 -12.66 6.92 7.84
CA SER A 128 -13.08 6.13 6.69
C SER A 128 -13.14 4.65 7.01
N GLU A 129 -14.14 3.96 6.46
CA GLU A 129 -14.17 2.49 6.48
C GLU A 129 -12.95 1.94 5.75
N GLY A 130 -12.19 1.10 6.45
CA GLY A 130 -11.03 0.41 5.88
C GLY A 130 -11.41 -0.73 4.94
N CYS A 131 -10.50 -1.64 4.80
CA CYS A 131 -10.70 -2.92 4.10
C CYS A 131 -11.52 -3.86 4.98
N GLN A 132 -12.48 -4.53 4.40
CA GLN A 132 -13.18 -5.66 5.01
C GLN A 132 -12.49 -6.96 4.65
#